data_ab9e6801bd09e959e1352538215d08f8
#
_entry.id   ab9e6801bd09e959e1352538215d08f8
#
_cell.length_a   1.000
_cell.length_b   1.000
_cell.length_c   1.000
_cell.angle_alpha   90.00
_cell.angle_beta   90.00
_cell.angle_gamma   90.00
#
_symmetry.space_group_name_H-M   'P 1'
#
loop_
_entity.id
_entity.type
_entity.pdbx_description
1 polymer ?
#
loop_
_entity_poly.entity_id
_entity_poly.type
_entity_poly.pdbx_seq_one_letter_code
_entity_poly.pdbx_strand_id
1 'polypeptide(L)'
;MSTAISPEPVKRLIVDSHHHFWDLTKNYHPWLCDEPPIAFRYGSYSAIKKNYLLSDYLQDTSRYQLQGSVYVETEWDPSDSKGEVQYVQELRKSQRLPSVAVMHVRLNDMDASEKLEFQSSFNFVKSIRHKPKANAKPGIAEDGGMMDKEWRKGFEALSKFGLRFDLQTPWWHMKEAQSLARDYPNTSIIINHSGLPSDRTQEGIEAWTIAMKMTSECPNISVKISGIGIPNRPWTAEANRQVVTTLLELFGIDRCMFASNFPVDKICASFDEIFLGFEEIVSDFTDGEQDKLFRLNAVRTYDMGLA
;
A
#
# COMPACT_ATOMS: atom_id res chain seq x y z
N MET A 1 -42.59 -29.64 6.59
CA MET A 1 -41.54 -29.48 5.55
C MET A 1 -40.44 -28.63 6.16
N SER A 2 -39.33 -29.23 6.51
CA SER A 2 -38.16 -28.51 7.10
C SER A 2 -37.42 -27.90 5.93
N THR A 3 -37.42 -26.58 5.82
CA THR A 3 -36.56 -25.85 4.88
C THR A 3 -35.12 -25.99 5.39
N ALA A 4 -34.34 -26.85 4.73
CA ALA A 4 -32.92 -26.93 4.95
C ALA A 4 -32.32 -25.55 4.58
N ILE A 5 -31.90 -24.79 5.59
CA ILE A 5 -31.11 -23.56 5.42
C ILE A 5 -29.78 -24.04 4.83
N SER A 6 -29.52 -23.69 3.56
CA SER A 6 -28.21 -23.89 2.98
C SER A 6 -27.19 -23.14 3.84
N PRO A 7 -26.07 -23.76 4.23
CA PRO A 7 -25.04 -23.05 4.98
C PRO A 7 -24.58 -21.83 4.15
N GLU A 8 -24.48 -20.67 4.81
CA GLU A 8 -23.90 -19.50 4.16
C GLU A 8 -22.49 -19.84 3.64
N PRO A 9 -22.14 -19.40 2.45
CA PRO A 9 -20.82 -19.66 1.91
C PRO A 9 -19.75 -19.11 2.87
N VAL A 10 -18.76 -19.93 3.18
CA VAL A 10 -17.66 -19.54 4.07
C VAL A 10 -16.93 -18.35 3.42
N LYS A 11 -16.95 -17.21 4.10
CA LYS A 11 -16.27 -16.00 3.62
C LYS A 11 -14.77 -16.23 3.61
N ARG A 12 -14.09 -15.79 2.52
CA ARG A 12 -12.63 -15.83 2.45
C ARG A 12 -12.03 -14.98 3.56
N LEU A 13 -11.06 -15.55 4.27
CA LEU A 13 -10.26 -14.85 5.27
C LEU A 13 -9.22 -13.97 4.55
N ILE A 14 -9.16 -12.68 4.89
CA ILE A 14 -8.21 -11.74 4.27
C ILE A 14 -7.53 -10.83 5.29
N VAL A 15 -6.37 -10.32 4.91
CA VAL A 15 -5.73 -9.14 5.49
C VAL A 15 -5.54 -8.12 4.37
N ASP A 16 -6.24 -7.00 4.46
CA ASP A 16 -6.04 -5.90 3.50
C ASP A 16 -4.74 -5.17 3.82
N SER A 17 -3.74 -5.31 2.95
CA SER A 17 -2.40 -4.81 3.22
C SER A 17 -2.20 -3.32 2.91
N HIS A 18 -3.25 -2.59 2.47
CA HIS A 18 -3.16 -1.16 2.20
C HIS A 18 -4.54 -0.50 2.11
N HIS A 19 -4.91 0.25 3.11
CA HIS A 19 -6.09 1.12 3.10
C HIS A 19 -5.84 2.39 3.90
N HIS A 20 -6.82 3.31 3.85
CA HIS A 20 -6.78 4.60 4.54
C HIS A 20 -8.10 4.87 5.24
N PHE A 21 -8.06 5.76 6.24
CA PHE A 21 -9.23 6.39 6.85
C PHE A 21 -8.99 7.90 6.95
N TRP A 22 -10.05 8.68 6.82
CA TRP A 22 -10.03 10.11 7.14
C TRP A 22 -11.39 10.61 7.59
N ASP A 23 -11.37 11.53 8.54
CA ASP A 23 -12.53 12.26 9.04
C ASP A 23 -12.28 13.75 8.79
N LEU A 24 -12.69 14.24 7.62
CA LEU A 24 -12.45 15.63 7.18
C LEU A 24 -13.17 16.68 8.04
N THR A 25 -14.02 16.24 8.99
CA THR A 25 -14.61 17.14 9.99
C THR A 25 -13.70 17.40 11.19
N LYS A 26 -12.67 16.56 11.36
CA LYS A 26 -11.71 16.62 12.47
C LYS A 26 -10.26 16.74 12.02
N ASN A 27 -9.96 16.19 10.85
CA ASN A 27 -8.60 16.01 10.37
C ASN A 27 -8.38 16.81 9.10
N TYR A 28 -7.23 17.47 8.99
CA TYR A 28 -6.84 18.20 7.81
C TYR A 28 -5.87 17.38 6.95
N HIS A 29 -6.25 17.20 5.70
CA HIS A 29 -5.43 16.57 4.66
C HIS A 29 -5.39 17.53 3.47
N PRO A 30 -4.27 18.21 3.20
CA PRO A 30 -4.21 19.25 2.17
C PRO A 30 -4.80 18.82 0.83
N TRP A 31 -4.43 17.62 0.35
CA TRP A 31 -4.89 17.12 -0.94
C TRP A 31 -6.40 16.84 -1.02
N LEU A 32 -7.07 16.59 0.11
CA LEU A 32 -8.53 16.36 0.18
C LEU A 32 -9.31 17.65 0.49
N CYS A 33 -8.68 18.61 1.19
CA CYS A 33 -9.38 19.79 1.71
C CYS A 33 -9.15 21.02 0.85
N ASP A 34 -7.98 21.17 0.23
CA ASP A 34 -7.60 22.41 -0.45
C ASP A 34 -8.11 22.47 -1.90
N GLU A 35 -8.16 23.72 -2.41
CA GLU A 35 -8.46 24.03 -3.79
C GLU A 35 -7.35 24.94 -4.38
N PRO A 36 -6.99 24.79 -5.65
CA PRO A 36 -7.46 23.77 -6.60
C PRO A 36 -6.96 22.36 -6.27
N PRO A 37 -7.68 21.32 -6.69
CA PRO A 37 -7.24 19.94 -6.47
C PRO A 37 -5.92 19.67 -7.18
N ILE A 38 -5.08 18.83 -6.58
CA ILE A 38 -3.83 18.41 -7.17
C ILE A 38 -4.05 17.49 -8.39
N ALA A 39 -3.05 17.40 -9.27
CA ALA A 39 -3.08 16.40 -10.34
C ALA A 39 -3.06 14.98 -9.73
N PHE A 40 -4.00 14.14 -10.14
CA PHE A 40 -4.16 12.81 -9.59
C PHE A 40 -4.18 11.75 -10.69
N ARG A 41 -3.59 10.58 -10.40
CA ARG A 41 -3.41 9.51 -11.39
C ARG A 41 -4.71 8.98 -12.02
N TYR A 42 -5.82 9.06 -11.29
CA TYR A 42 -7.15 8.64 -11.77
C TYR A 42 -7.99 9.80 -12.31
N GLY A 43 -7.41 10.98 -12.46
CA GLY A 43 -8.15 12.19 -12.89
C GLY A 43 -8.88 12.83 -11.71
N SER A 44 -10.20 13.10 -11.85
CA SER A 44 -10.97 13.69 -10.75
C SER A 44 -11.12 12.70 -9.58
N TYR A 45 -10.83 13.18 -8.38
CA TYR A 45 -11.01 12.42 -7.13
C TYR A 45 -12.06 13.06 -6.19
N SER A 46 -12.92 13.91 -6.73
CA SER A 46 -13.97 14.59 -5.95
C SER A 46 -14.88 13.62 -5.19
N ALA A 47 -15.08 12.41 -5.74
CA ALA A 47 -15.92 11.38 -5.13
C ALA A 47 -15.41 10.90 -3.76
N ILE A 48 -14.11 11.05 -3.47
CA ILE A 48 -13.49 10.66 -2.20
C ILE A 48 -13.15 11.86 -1.28
N LYS A 49 -13.43 13.11 -1.70
CA LYS A 49 -13.33 14.32 -0.84
C LYS A 49 -14.50 14.38 0.13
N LYS A 50 -14.67 13.34 0.93
CA LYS A 50 -15.69 13.18 1.99
C LYS A 50 -15.16 12.22 3.05
N ASN A 51 -15.79 12.18 4.21
CA ASN A 51 -15.39 11.24 5.26
C ASN A 51 -15.38 9.79 4.74
N TYR A 52 -14.35 9.06 5.14
CA TYR A 52 -14.26 7.61 4.99
C TYR A 52 -13.78 7.01 6.31
N LEU A 53 -14.72 6.50 7.06
CA LEU A 53 -14.52 6.04 8.43
C LEU A 53 -14.37 4.51 8.48
N LEU A 54 -14.01 4.01 9.64
CA LEU A 54 -13.93 2.56 9.88
C LEU A 54 -15.26 1.84 9.56
N SER A 55 -16.41 2.47 9.85
CA SER A 55 -17.74 1.92 9.51
C SER A 55 -17.94 1.74 8.01
N ASP A 56 -17.49 2.72 7.21
CA ASP A 56 -17.59 2.65 5.75
C ASP A 56 -16.72 1.52 5.19
N TYR A 57 -15.51 1.40 5.73
CA TYR A 57 -14.58 0.34 5.36
C TYR A 57 -15.12 -1.06 5.72
N LEU A 58 -15.69 -1.23 6.91
CA LEU A 58 -16.29 -2.50 7.32
C LEU A 58 -17.51 -2.87 6.46
N GLN A 59 -18.25 -1.88 5.98
CA GLN A 59 -19.32 -2.10 5.03
C GLN A 59 -18.76 -2.54 3.67
N ASP A 60 -17.76 -1.87 3.14
CA ASP A 60 -17.12 -2.19 1.87
C ASP A 60 -16.48 -3.60 1.89
N THR A 61 -15.92 -4.03 3.03
CA THR A 61 -15.26 -5.33 3.18
C THR A 61 -16.20 -6.47 3.61
N SER A 62 -17.50 -6.22 3.75
CA SER A 62 -18.46 -7.12 4.39
C SER A 62 -18.62 -8.50 3.74
N ARG A 63 -18.25 -8.64 2.47
CA ARG A 63 -18.20 -9.92 1.74
C ARG A 63 -17.13 -10.86 2.29
N TYR A 64 -16.07 -10.33 2.87
CA TYR A 64 -14.90 -11.06 3.33
C TYR A 64 -14.89 -11.19 4.87
N GLN A 65 -14.14 -12.15 5.37
CA GLN A 65 -13.78 -12.21 6.78
C GLN A 65 -12.46 -11.48 6.99
N LEU A 66 -12.54 -10.21 7.38
CA LEU A 66 -11.37 -9.38 7.62
C LEU A 66 -10.68 -9.79 8.92
N GLN A 67 -9.54 -10.47 8.81
CA GLN A 67 -8.73 -10.88 9.97
C GLN A 67 -7.88 -9.73 10.49
N GLY A 68 -7.46 -8.85 9.61
CA GLY A 68 -6.65 -7.68 9.95
C GLY A 68 -6.48 -6.74 8.77
N SER A 69 -5.85 -5.60 9.03
CA SER A 69 -5.59 -4.62 7.99
C SER A 69 -4.38 -3.75 8.30
N VAL A 70 -3.78 -3.19 7.25
CA VAL A 70 -2.65 -2.25 7.31
C VAL A 70 -3.14 -0.86 6.92
N TYR A 71 -3.25 0.02 7.90
CA TYR A 71 -3.47 1.44 7.63
C TYR A 71 -2.21 2.05 7.04
N VAL A 72 -2.35 2.89 6.03
CA VAL A 72 -1.24 3.66 5.46
C VAL A 72 -1.53 5.15 5.60
N GLU A 73 -0.53 5.92 5.98
CA GLU A 73 -0.61 7.37 6.15
C GLU A 73 -1.34 8.05 4.98
N THR A 74 -2.00 9.16 5.26
CA THR A 74 -2.94 9.79 4.33
C THR A 74 -2.54 11.20 3.90
N GLU A 75 -1.25 11.54 3.97
CA GLU A 75 -0.77 12.91 3.76
C GLU A 75 -1.48 13.90 4.69
N TRP A 76 -1.38 13.60 5.98
CA TRP A 76 -1.90 14.41 7.09
C TRP A 76 -1.31 15.82 7.10
N ASP A 77 -1.89 16.72 7.86
CA ASP A 77 -1.39 18.07 8.08
C ASP A 77 0.14 18.09 8.29
N PRO A 78 0.91 18.70 7.39
CA PRO A 78 2.37 18.74 7.50
C PRO A 78 2.90 19.43 8.75
N SER A 79 2.07 20.26 9.38
CA SER A 79 2.40 20.96 10.63
C SER A 79 2.18 20.10 11.88
N ASP A 80 1.48 18.97 11.76
CA ASP A 80 1.14 18.06 12.85
C ASP A 80 1.72 16.64 12.64
N SER A 81 2.97 16.46 13.01
CA SER A 81 3.68 15.18 12.86
C SER A 81 3.19 14.07 13.80
N LYS A 82 2.29 14.35 14.72
CA LYS A 82 1.82 13.40 15.75
C LYS A 82 0.34 13.06 15.65
N GLY A 83 -0.47 13.94 15.06
CA GLY A 83 -1.93 13.81 15.04
C GLY A 83 -2.40 12.54 14.36
N GLU A 84 -1.80 12.17 13.24
CA GLU A 84 -2.22 10.98 12.49
C GLU A 84 -2.04 9.67 13.29
N VAL A 85 -0.91 9.46 13.95
CA VAL A 85 -0.70 8.25 14.75
C VAL A 85 -1.62 8.22 15.98
N GLN A 86 -1.91 9.38 16.57
CA GLN A 86 -2.86 9.49 17.67
C GLN A 86 -4.29 9.20 17.21
N TYR A 87 -4.68 9.69 16.04
CA TYR A 87 -5.96 9.34 15.40
C TYR A 87 -6.09 7.84 15.17
N VAL A 88 -5.07 7.20 14.61
CA VAL A 88 -5.06 5.73 14.41
C VAL A 88 -5.10 5.00 15.75
N GLN A 89 -4.38 5.46 16.76
CA GLN A 89 -4.44 4.88 18.11
C GLN A 89 -5.86 4.92 18.68
N GLU A 90 -6.58 6.02 18.48
CA GLU A 90 -7.97 6.17 18.96
C GLU A 90 -8.92 5.21 18.23
N LEU A 91 -8.81 5.08 16.90
CA LEU A 91 -9.61 4.12 16.11
C LEU A 91 -9.45 2.70 16.63
N ARG A 92 -8.23 2.31 16.99
CA ARG A 92 -7.91 0.95 17.46
C ARG A 92 -8.53 0.58 18.80
N LYS A 93 -8.95 1.55 19.63
CA LYS A 93 -9.56 1.29 20.93
C LYS A 93 -10.88 0.53 20.81
N SER A 94 -11.64 0.77 19.75
CA SER A 94 -12.99 0.19 19.60
C SER A 94 -12.99 -1.21 19.00
N GLN A 95 -12.20 -1.47 17.95
CA GLN A 95 -12.29 -2.72 17.18
C GLN A 95 -10.94 -3.39 16.88
N ARG A 96 -9.83 -2.88 17.42
CA ARG A 96 -8.46 -3.32 17.13
C ARG A 96 -8.07 -3.23 15.64
N LEU A 97 -8.83 -2.47 14.86
CA LEU A 97 -8.51 -2.13 13.47
C LEU A 97 -8.15 -0.65 13.34
N PRO A 98 -7.19 -0.33 12.48
CA PRO A 98 -6.32 -1.25 11.73
C PRO A 98 -5.43 -2.08 12.66
N SER A 99 -4.99 -3.27 12.20
CA SER A 99 -4.13 -4.13 13.02
C SER A 99 -2.75 -3.53 13.22
N VAL A 100 -2.19 -2.96 12.14
CA VAL A 100 -0.91 -2.25 12.12
C VAL A 100 -1.01 -1.01 11.23
N ALA A 101 -0.02 -0.14 11.32
CA ALA A 101 0.02 1.10 10.55
C ALA A 101 1.40 1.36 9.93
N VAL A 102 1.36 2.00 8.76
CA VAL A 102 2.47 2.63 8.07
C VAL A 102 2.29 4.14 8.25
N MET A 103 3.18 4.77 9.01
CA MET A 103 3.06 6.19 9.35
C MET A 103 4.00 7.05 8.50
N HIS A 104 3.83 8.37 8.55
CA HIS A 104 4.66 9.31 7.82
C HIS A 104 5.78 9.87 8.70
N VAL A 105 7.01 9.88 8.16
CA VAL A 105 8.14 10.67 8.67
C VAL A 105 8.95 11.18 7.48
N ARG A 106 9.22 12.47 7.42
CA ARG A 106 10.13 13.05 6.43
C ARG A 106 11.56 12.67 6.78
N LEU A 107 12.13 11.74 6.03
CA LEU A 107 13.44 11.15 6.34
C LEU A 107 14.62 12.13 6.19
N ASN A 108 14.45 13.21 5.44
CA ASN A 108 15.44 14.27 5.26
C ASN A 108 15.31 15.45 6.24
N ASP A 109 14.38 15.38 7.21
CA ASP A 109 14.31 16.37 8.28
C ASP A 109 15.47 16.17 9.29
N MET A 110 15.95 17.25 9.88
CA MET A 110 17.01 17.20 10.90
C MET A 110 16.60 16.41 12.16
N ASP A 111 15.33 16.41 12.49
CA ASP A 111 14.71 15.70 13.61
C ASP A 111 14.07 14.34 13.22
N ALA A 112 14.42 13.81 12.04
CA ALA A 112 13.86 12.56 11.54
C ALA A 112 14.04 11.39 12.54
N SER A 113 15.19 11.30 13.21
CA SER A 113 15.45 10.24 14.19
C SER A 113 14.52 10.32 15.41
N GLU A 114 14.26 11.52 15.92
CA GLU A 114 13.33 11.74 17.04
C GLU A 114 11.88 11.39 16.64
N LYS A 115 11.49 11.78 15.42
CA LYS A 115 10.17 11.43 14.86
C LYS A 115 10.03 9.92 14.67
N LEU A 116 11.06 9.24 14.20
CA LEU A 116 11.06 7.77 14.06
C LEU A 116 10.95 7.08 15.43
N GLU A 117 11.69 7.55 16.43
CA GLU A 117 11.60 7.05 17.80
C GLU A 117 10.17 7.22 18.35
N PHE A 118 9.60 8.41 18.18
CA PHE A 118 8.21 8.65 18.58
C PHE A 118 7.23 7.71 17.89
N GLN A 119 7.31 7.56 16.58
CA GLN A 119 6.42 6.65 15.82
C GLN A 119 6.59 5.19 16.27
N SER A 120 7.82 4.74 16.50
CA SER A 120 8.13 3.36 16.91
C SER A 120 7.67 3.04 18.34
N SER A 121 7.38 4.04 19.17
CA SER A 121 6.82 3.85 20.51
C SER A 121 5.40 3.26 20.50
N PHE A 122 4.72 3.32 19.36
CA PHE A 122 3.42 2.69 19.18
C PHE A 122 3.58 1.28 18.60
N ASN A 123 3.28 0.24 19.35
CA ASN A 123 3.48 -1.16 18.95
C ASN A 123 2.81 -1.56 17.62
N PHE A 124 1.78 -0.83 17.21
CA PHE A 124 1.09 -1.06 15.95
C PHE A 124 1.76 -0.37 14.75
N VAL A 125 2.67 0.57 14.96
CA VAL A 125 3.44 1.18 13.87
C VAL A 125 4.55 0.21 13.47
N LYS A 126 4.51 -0.26 12.24
CA LYS A 126 5.44 -1.28 11.72
C LYS A 126 6.29 -0.79 10.57
N SER A 127 5.88 0.28 9.93
CA SER A 127 6.55 0.81 8.74
C SER A 127 6.40 2.33 8.65
N ILE A 128 7.28 2.94 7.87
CA ILE A 128 7.24 4.36 7.54
C ILE A 128 7.07 4.51 6.03
N ARG A 129 6.30 5.51 5.62
CA ARG A 129 6.22 5.97 4.24
C ARG A 129 6.66 7.43 4.14
N HIS A 130 7.60 7.69 3.29
CA HIS A 130 7.96 9.02 2.82
C HIS A 130 8.14 8.92 1.30
N LYS A 131 7.21 9.47 0.54
CA LYS A 131 7.28 9.45 -0.93
C LYS A 131 8.53 10.20 -1.37
N PRO A 132 9.55 9.54 -1.96
CA PRO A 132 10.73 10.24 -2.44
C PRO A 132 10.35 11.16 -3.60
N LYS A 133 11.13 12.23 -3.79
CA LYS A 133 11.00 13.06 -4.98
C LYS A 133 11.11 12.18 -6.23
N ALA A 134 10.20 12.35 -7.15
CA ALA A 134 10.15 11.58 -8.39
C ALA A 134 9.91 12.50 -9.58
N ASN A 135 10.51 12.15 -10.72
CA ASN A 135 10.29 12.84 -11.98
C ASN A 135 8.88 12.56 -12.50
N ALA A 136 8.32 13.52 -13.24
CA ALA A 136 6.97 13.39 -13.80
C ALA A 136 6.86 12.30 -14.88
N LYS A 137 7.97 11.96 -15.57
CA LYS A 137 8.03 11.02 -16.70
C LYS A 137 9.30 10.19 -16.64
N PRO A 138 9.31 8.97 -17.22
CA PRO A 138 10.55 8.24 -17.46
C PRO A 138 11.46 9.01 -18.43
N GLY A 139 12.78 8.79 -18.31
CA GLY A 139 13.79 9.39 -19.19
C GLY A 139 14.15 10.85 -18.90
N ILE A 140 13.56 11.47 -17.89
CA ILE A 140 14.03 12.78 -17.40
C ILE A 140 15.24 12.53 -16.48
N ALA A 141 16.34 13.24 -16.76
CA ALA A 141 17.57 13.12 -16.00
C ALA A 141 17.52 13.95 -14.69
N GLU A 142 16.76 13.51 -13.74
CA GLU A 142 16.75 14.02 -12.37
C GLU A 142 16.80 12.85 -11.40
N ASP A 143 17.50 13.03 -10.30
CA ASP A 143 17.51 12.02 -9.25
C ASP A 143 16.18 12.01 -8.49
N GLY A 144 15.65 10.79 -8.24
CA GLY A 144 14.47 10.62 -7.40
C GLY A 144 14.84 10.64 -5.94
N GLY A 145 14.82 11.51 -5.17
CA GLY A 145 15.01 11.65 -3.71
C GLY A 145 15.74 10.54 -2.94
N MET A 146 15.62 9.29 -3.39
CA MET A 146 16.29 8.13 -2.77
C MET A 146 17.83 8.15 -2.86
N MET A 147 18.41 9.00 -3.69
CA MET A 147 19.86 9.21 -3.79
C MET A 147 20.34 10.40 -2.94
N ASP A 148 19.43 11.18 -2.37
CA ASP A 148 19.77 12.29 -1.48
C ASP A 148 20.39 11.77 -0.17
N LYS A 149 21.49 12.38 0.26
CA LYS A 149 22.29 11.92 1.41
C LYS A 149 21.54 12.06 2.74
N GLU A 150 20.82 13.14 2.95
CA GLU A 150 20.07 13.36 4.19
C GLU A 150 18.86 12.43 4.24
N TRP A 151 18.20 12.22 3.10
CA TRP A 151 17.12 11.23 3.00
C TRP A 151 17.61 9.82 3.33
N ARG A 152 18.77 9.40 2.78
CA ARG A 152 19.37 8.09 3.06
C ARG A 152 19.82 7.92 4.51
N LYS A 153 20.29 8.99 5.15
CA LYS A 153 20.63 8.99 6.58
C LYS A 153 19.38 8.74 7.46
N GLY A 154 18.25 9.37 7.15
CA GLY A 154 16.98 9.08 7.81
C GLY A 154 16.48 7.67 7.52
N PHE A 155 16.66 7.16 6.29
CA PHE A 155 16.32 5.80 5.92
C PHE A 155 17.14 4.76 6.73
N GLU A 156 18.44 4.98 6.88
CA GLU A 156 19.32 4.12 7.69
C GLU A 156 18.83 3.98 9.14
N ALA A 157 18.27 5.07 9.69
CA ALA A 157 17.77 5.07 11.06
C ALA A 157 16.57 4.16 11.28
N LEU A 158 15.82 3.77 10.24
CA LEU A 158 14.66 2.86 10.35
C LEU A 158 15.04 1.54 11.04
N SER A 159 16.20 0.99 10.70
CA SER A 159 16.68 -0.28 11.24
C SER A 159 16.87 -0.25 12.75
N LYS A 160 17.26 0.90 13.33
CA LYS A 160 17.43 1.07 14.78
C LYS A 160 16.13 0.90 15.55
N PHE A 161 15.02 1.22 14.91
CA PHE A 161 13.68 1.18 15.50
C PHE A 161 12.88 -0.04 15.04
N GLY A 162 13.49 -0.97 14.29
CA GLY A 162 12.81 -2.16 13.76
C GLY A 162 11.69 -1.82 12.75
N LEU A 163 11.75 -0.65 12.13
CA LEU A 163 10.76 -0.17 11.17
C LEU A 163 11.09 -0.61 9.75
N ARG A 164 10.06 -0.95 8.99
CA ARG A 164 10.08 -1.21 7.56
C ARG A 164 9.88 0.09 6.79
N PHE A 165 10.02 0.02 5.48
CA PHE A 165 9.77 1.16 4.60
C PHE A 165 8.78 0.81 3.50
N ASP A 166 7.66 1.52 3.46
CA ASP A 166 6.68 1.46 2.37
C ASP A 166 7.05 2.46 1.28
N LEU A 167 7.50 1.96 0.14
CA LEU A 167 7.98 2.77 -0.97
C LEU A 167 6.87 3.03 -1.99
N GLN A 168 6.42 4.26 -2.08
CA GLN A 168 5.58 4.72 -3.19
C GLN A 168 6.39 5.61 -4.12
N THR A 169 6.77 5.07 -5.26
CA THR A 169 7.48 5.78 -6.33
C THR A 169 7.12 5.18 -7.68
N PRO A 170 7.17 5.94 -8.78
CA PRO A 170 6.98 5.40 -10.12
C PRO A 170 8.09 4.41 -10.50
N TRP A 171 7.76 3.45 -11.38
CA TRP A 171 8.65 2.38 -11.80
C TRP A 171 9.98 2.86 -12.39
N TRP A 172 10.06 4.05 -12.96
CA TRP A 172 11.31 4.57 -13.54
C TRP A 172 12.36 4.99 -12.51
N HIS A 173 12.02 4.95 -11.21
CA HIS A 173 12.95 5.10 -10.08
C HIS A 173 13.35 3.76 -9.42
N MET A 174 12.98 2.62 -10.01
CA MET A 174 13.28 1.31 -9.41
C MET A 174 14.78 0.97 -9.38
N LYS A 175 15.60 1.59 -10.25
CA LYS A 175 17.06 1.47 -10.15
C LYS A 175 17.61 2.07 -8.85
N GLU A 176 17.05 3.19 -8.42
CA GLU A 176 17.40 3.82 -7.13
C GLU A 176 16.89 2.98 -5.96
N ALA A 177 15.69 2.42 -6.07
CA ALA A 177 15.15 1.49 -5.08
C ALA A 177 16.00 0.22 -4.96
N GLN A 178 16.51 -0.32 -6.05
CA GLN A 178 17.44 -1.45 -6.04
C GLN A 178 18.75 -1.09 -5.33
N SER A 179 19.33 0.09 -5.62
CA SER A 179 20.53 0.58 -4.92
C SER A 179 20.28 0.71 -3.41
N LEU A 180 19.14 1.32 -3.03
CA LEU A 180 18.74 1.47 -1.65
C LEU A 180 18.64 0.13 -0.92
N ALA A 181 17.97 -0.86 -1.55
CA ALA A 181 17.80 -2.19 -0.98
C ALA A 181 19.14 -2.94 -0.79
N ARG A 182 20.07 -2.77 -1.72
CA ARG A 182 21.41 -3.39 -1.64
C ARG A 182 22.29 -2.74 -0.56
N ASP A 183 22.20 -1.41 -0.40
CA ASP A 183 22.97 -0.67 0.59
C ASP A 183 22.42 -0.89 2.02
N TYR A 184 21.12 -1.18 2.15
CA TYR A 184 20.45 -1.41 3.44
C TYR A 184 19.74 -2.78 3.50
N PRO A 185 20.46 -3.90 3.43
CA PRO A 185 19.87 -5.24 3.28
C PRO A 185 19.02 -5.68 4.48
N ASN A 186 19.21 -5.06 5.64
CA ASN A 186 18.46 -5.37 6.87
C ASN A 186 17.14 -4.60 6.98
N THR A 187 16.87 -3.65 6.10
CA THR A 187 15.61 -2.91 6.07
C THR A 187 14.68 -3.51 5.02
N SER A 188 13.51 -4.00 5.42
CA SER A 188 12.48 -4.45 4.48
C SER A 188 11.87 -3.26 3.76
N ILE A 189 11.82 -3.32 2.44
CA ILE A 189 11.19 -2.33 1.57
C ILE A 189 9.95 -2.95 0.93
N ILE A 190 8.81 -2.28 1.03
CA ILE A 190 7.54 -2.73 0.48
C ILE A 190 7.12 -1.77 -0.64
N ILE A 191 7.24 -2.19 -1.89
CA ILE A 191 6.79 -1.39 -3.04
C ILE A 191 5.27 -1.29 -3.02
N ASN A 192 4.74 -0.07 -2.96
CA ASN A 192 3.31 0.19 -3.01
C ASN A 192 2.80 0.22 -4.47
N HIS A 193 1.55 -0.18 -4.65
CA HIS A 193 0.79 -0.01 -5.90
C HIS A 193 1.51 -0.55 -7.13
N SER A 194 2.13 -1.73 -7.00
CA SER A 194 2.75 -2.41 -8.14
C SER A 194 3.84 -1.59 -8.85
N GLY A 195 4.43 -0.59 -8.17
CA GLY A 195 5.38 0.34 -8.80
C GLY A 195 4.74 1.29 -9.82
N LEU A 196 3.42 1.50 -9.74
CA LEU A 196 2.63 2.43 -10.55
C LEU A 196 2.70 2.16 -12.08
N PRO A 197 2.24 1.00 -12.58
CA PRO A 197 2.18 0.69 -14.02
C PRO A 197 1.03 1.46 -14.69
N SER A 198 1.11 2.78 -14.79
CA SER A 198 0.05 3.64 -15.33
C SER A 198 -0.05 3.61 -16.85
N ASP A 199 1.07 3.45 -17.55
CA ASP A 199 1.10 3.24 -19.00
C ASP A 199 0.88 1.76 -19.31
N ARG A 200 -0.27 1.45 -19.92
CA ARG A 200 -0.71 0.09 -20.27
C ARG A 200 -0.49 -0.23 -21.75
N THR A 201 0.29 0.59 -22.47
CA THR A 201 0.81 0.21 -23.79
C THR A 201 1.79 -0.95 -23.65
N GLN A 202 2.03 -1.66 -24.73
CA GLN A 202 3.00 -2.75 -24.71
C GLN A 202 4.39 -2.25 -24.26
N GLU A 203 4.84 -1.14 -24.82
CA GLU A 203 6.12 -0.51 -24.47
C GLU A 203 6.18 -0.07 -23.01
N GLY A 204 5.09 0.49 -22.49
CA GLY A 204 4.99 0.91 -21.10
C GLY A 204 5.07 -0.27 -20.13
N ILE A 205 4.36 -1.36 -20.43
CA ILE A 205 4.40 -2.60 -19.62
C ILE A 205 5.76 -3.29 -19.71
N GLU A 206 6.40 -3.33 -20.88
CA GLU A 206 7.76 -3.89 -21.02
C GLU A 206 8.77 -3.11 -20.20
N ALA A 207 8.76 -1.77 -20.27
CA ALA A 207 9.65 -0.91 -19.49
C ALA A 207 9.43 -1.06 -17.98
N TRP A 208 8.17 -1.11 -17.53
CA TRP A 208 7.80 -1.40 -16.14
C TRP A 208 8.29 -2.78 -15.71
N THR A 209 8.10 -3.81 -16.54
CA THR A 209 8.55 -5.18 -16.24
C THR A 209 10.06 -5.24 -16.01
N ILE A 210 10.85 -4.58 -16.87
CA ILE A 210 12.31 -4.50 -16.72
C ILE A 210 12.67 -3.84 -15.39
N ALA A 211 12.02 -2.75 -15.03
CA ALA A 211 12.27 -2.03 -13.78
C ALA A 211 11.91 -2.87 -12.55
N MET A 212 10.76 -3.57 -12.57
CA MET A 212 10.35 -4.45 -11.48
C MET A 212 11.25 -5.68 -11.35
N LYS A 213 11.74 -6.23 -12.46
CA LYS A 213 12.72 -7.33 -12.46
C LYS A 213 14.00 -6.95 -11.72
N MET A 214 14.53 -5.75 -11.93
CA MET A 214 15.72 -5.31 -11.20
C MET A 214 15.50 -5.29 -9.68
N THR A 215 14.35 -4.82 -9.23
CA THR A 215 14.04 -4.78 -7.78
C THR A 215 13.74 -6.16 -7.20
N SER A 216 13.19 -7.08 -7.98
CA SER A 216 12.90 -8.44 -7.53
C SER A 216 14.15 -9.26 -7.18
N GLU A 217 15.32 -8.87 -7.69
CA GLU A 217 16.63 -9.46 -7.34
C GLU A 217 17.03 -9.18 -5.88
N CYS A 218 16.42 -8.18 -5.23
CA CYS A 218 16.71 -7.84 -3.84
C CYS A 218 15.76 -8.62 -2.90
N PRO A 219 16.28 -9.52 -2.03
CA PRO A 219 15.46 -10.38 -1.19
C PRO A 219 14.68 -9.61 -0.11
N ASN A 220 15.12 -8.41 0.25
CA ASN A 220 14.47 -7.52 1.21
C ASN A 220 13.38 -6.63 0.58
N ILE A 221 13.02 -6.85 -0.70
CA ILE A 221 11.92 -6.15 -1.36
C ILE A 221 10.71 -7.08 -1.51
N SER A 222 9.54 -6.59 -1.07
CA SER A 222 8.22 -7.16 -1.31
C SER A 222 7.34 -6.15 -2.07
N VAL A 223 6.20 -6.60 -2.61
CA VAL A 223 5.31 -5.72 -3.38
C VAL A 223 3.84 -5.87 -2.97
N LYS A 224 3.15 -4.74 -2.83
CA LYS A 224 1.69 -4.67 -2.72
C LYS A 224 1.08 -4.57 -4.11
N ILE A 225 0.27 -5.54 -4.46
CA ILE A 225 -0.51 -5.55 -5.69
C ILE A 225 -1.81 -4.80 -5.40
N SER A 226 -1.82 -3.52 -5.72
CA SER A 226 -2.91 -2.58 -5.51
C SER A 226 -2.73 -1.36 -6.42
N GLY A 227 -3.71 -0.46 -6.45
CA GLY A 227 -3.58 0.79 -7.18
C GLY A 227 -3.40 0.59 -8.69
N ILE A 228 -3.93 -0.49 -9.24
CA ILE A 228 -3.78 -0.90 -10.65
C ILE A 228 -5.02 -0.61 -11.51
N GLY A 229 -5.97 0.15 -10.98
CA GLY A 229 -7.09 0.66 -11.77
C GLY A 229 -6.61 1.53 -12.95
N ILE A 230 -7.37 1.52 -14.03
CA ILE A 230 -7.11 2.33 -15.23
C ILE A 230 -8.14 3.46 -15.27
N PRO A 231 -7.72 4.73 -15.42
CA PRO A 231 -8.66 5.85 -15.47
C PRO A 231 -9.76 5.64 -16.52
N ASN A 232 -11.00 5.90 -16.14
CA ASN A 232 -12.18 5.81 -17.02
C ASN A 232 -12.41 4.43 -17.66
N ARG A 233 -11.90 3.37 -17.05
CA ARG A 233 -12.17 1.97 -17.47
C ARG A 233 -12.62 1.14 -16.27
N PRO A 234 -13.53 0.18 -16.47
CA PRO A 234 -13.87 -0.79 -15.44
C PRO A 234 -12.62 -1.54 -14.96
N TRP A 235 -12.54 -1.79 -13.68
CA TRP A 235 -11.55 -2.70 -13.14
C TRP A 235 -11.99 -4.14 -13.45
N THR A 236 -11.21 -4.88 -14.22
CA THR A 236 -11.51 -6.27 -14.56
C THR A 236 -10.28 -7.14 -14.36
N ALA A 237 -10.49 -8.44 -14.11
CA ALA A 237 -9.41 -9.41 -14.02
C ALA A 237 -8.59 -9.43 -15.33
N GLU A 238 -9.26 -9.42 -16.48
CA GLU A 238 -8.61 -9.43 -17.81
C GLU A 238 -7.65 -8.22 -17.97
N ALA A 239 -8.10 -7.01 -17.65
CA ALA A 239 -7.30 -5.79 -17.80
C ALA A 239 -6.08 -5.73 -16.86
N ASN A 240 -6.13 -6.46 -15.73
CA ASN A 240 -5.10 -6.41 -14.70
C ASN A 240 -4.28 -7.70 -14.58
N ARG A 241 -4.70 -8.78 -15.25
CA ARG A 241 -4.03 -10.11 -15.19
C ARG A 241 -2.54 -10.02 -15.47
N GLN A 242 -2.15 -9.34 -16.56
CA GLN A 242 -0.74 -9.22 -16.94
C GLN A 242 0.11 -8.58 -15.83
N VAL A 243 -0.36 -7.52 -15.20
CA VAL A 243 0.38 -6.86 -14.11
C VAL A 243 0.52 -7.77 -12.90
N VAL A 244 -0.58 -8.44 -12.50
CA VAL A 244 -0.58 -9.34 -11.35
C VAL A 244 0.35 -10.54 -11.61
N THR A 245 0.19 -11.24 -12.71
CA THR A 245 0.99 -12.44 -13.04
C THR A 245 2.47 -12.10 -13.18
N THR A 246 2.81 -11.00 -13.86
CA THR A 246 4.21 -10.56 -13.97
C THR A 246 4.86 -10.34 -12.60
N LEU A 247 4.15 -9.70 -11.65
CA LEU A 247 4.70 -9.52 -10.29
C LEU A 247 4.86 -10.83 -9.55
N LEU A 248 3.90 -11.76 -9.68
CA LEU A 248 4.00 -13.09 -9.06
C LEU A 248 5.16 -13.90 -9.65
N GLU A 249 5.42 -13.81 -10.95
CA GLU A 249 6.56 -14.44 -11.61
C GLU A 249 7.89 -13.84 -11.15
N LEU A 250 7.99 -12.51 -11.04
CA LEU A 250 9.24 -11.82 -10.70
C LEU A 250 9.61 -11.93 -9.22
N PHE A 251 8.65 -11.71 -8.33
CA PHE A 251 8.89 -11.69 -6.88
C PHE A 251 8.63 -13.03 -6.19
N GLY A 252 7.91 -13.93 -6.86
CA GLY A 252 7.39 -15.13 -6.24
C GLY A 252 6.21 -14.87 -5.30
N ILE A 253 5.44 -15.93 -5.02
CA ILE A 253 4.24 -15.87 -4.19
C ILE A 253 4.53 -15.24 -2.82
N ASP A 254 5.67 -15.57 -2.19
CA ASP A 254 5.98 -15.19 -0.82
C ASP A 254 6.26 -13.69 -0.63
N ARG A 255 6.57 -12.95 -1.68
CA ARG A 255 6.88 -11.51 -1.60
C ARG A 255 5.83 -10.60 -2.22
N CYS A 256 4.65 -11.16 -2.57
CA CYS A 256 3.51 -10.41 -3.09
C CYS A 256 2.36 -10.43 -2.09
N MET A 257 1.60 -9.35 -2.00
CA MET A 257 0.39 -9.27 -1.18
C MET A 257 -0.66 -8.39 -1.85
N PHE A 258 -1.92 -8.82 -1.80
CA PHE A 258 -3.04 -8.05 -2.31
C PHE A 258 -3.46 -6.95 -1.35
N ALA A 259 -3.94 -5.84 -1.91
CA ALA A 259 -4.44 -4.71 -1.15
C ALA A 259 -5.52 -3.94 -1.90
N SER A 260 -6.43 -3.32 -1.16
CA SER A 260 -7.54 -2.56 -1.72
C SER A 260 -7.16 -1.15 -2.19
N ASN A 261 -6.25 -0.49 -1.48
CA ASN A 261 -6.02 0.95 -1.59
C ASN A 261 -7.30 1.80 -1.33
N PHE A 262 -8.22 1.29 -0.49
CA PHE A 262 -9.47 1.99 -0.19
C PHE A 262 -9.26 3.15 0.78
N PRO A 263 -10.01 4.25 0.61
CA PRO A 263 -11.03 4.49 -0.41
C PRO A 263 -10.50 5.07 -1.74
N VAL A 264 -9.20 5.15 -1.94
CA VAL A 264 -8.63 5.77 -3.16
C VAL A 264 -9.08 5.01 -4.41
N ASP A 265 -8.96 3.68 -4.43
CA ASP A 265 -9.36 2.87 -5.59
C ASP A 265 -10.89 2.69 -5.72
N LYS A 266 -11.69 3.16 -4.75
CA LYS A 266 -13.15 3.27 -4.88
C LYS A 266 -13.58 4.19 -6.04
N ILE A 267 -12.67 5.04 -6.52
CA ILE A 267 -12.87 5.82 -7.74
C ILE A 267 -12.96 4.90 -8.98
N CYS A 268 -12.27 3.75 -8.95
CA CYS A 268 -12.18 2.84 -10.09
C CYS A 268 -13.16 1.67 -9.99
N ALA A 269 -13.38 1.13 -8.78
CA ALA A 269 -14.21 -0.05 -8.54
C ALA A 269 -14.61 -0.20 -7.07
N SER A 270 -15.60 -1.05 -6.79
CA SER A 270 -15.90 -1.50 -5.43
C SER A 270 -14.82 -2.43 -4.88
N PHE A 271 -14.79 -2.61 -3.55
CA PHE A 271 -13.90 -3.55 -2.91
C PHE A 271 -14.08 -4.97 -3.45
N ASP A 272 -15.34 -5.38 -3.60
CA ASP A 272 -15.71 -6.68 -4.13
C ASP A 272 -15.20 -6.91 -5.55
N GLU A 273 -15.36 -5.94 -6.45
CA GLU A 273 -14.87 -6.07 -7.83
C GLU A 273 -13.35 -6.25 -7.88
N ILE A 274 -12.61 -5.51 -7.04
CA ILE A 274 -11.14 -5.63 -6.98
C ILE A 274 -10.73 -7.01 -6.45
N PHE A 275 -11.27 -7.42 -5.30
CA PHE A 275 -10.86 -8.66 -4.66
C PHE A 275 -11.36 -9.91 -5.39
N LEU A 276 -12.59 -9.90 -5.94
CA LEU A 276 -13.07 -10.97 -6.83
C LEU A 276 -12.21 -11.08 -8.11
N GLY A 277 -11.77 -9.94 -8.65
CA GLY A 277 -10.85 -9.97 -9.78
C GLY A 277 -9.48 -10.55 -9.42
N PHE A 278 -8.96 -10.31 -8.21
CA PHE A 278 -7.76 -11.00 -7.73
C PHE A 278 -8.02 -12.51 -7.57
N GLU A 279 -9.15 -12.92 -7.00
CA GLU A 279 -9.53 -14.33 -6.90
C GLU A 279 -9.59 -15.02 -8.27
N GLU A 280 -10.19 -14.36 -9.27
CA GLU A 280 -10.26 -14.86 -10.64
C GLU A 280 -8.85 -15.01 -11.26
N ILE A 281 -7.96 -14.03 -11.05
CA ILE A 281 -6.61 -14.07 -11.62
C ILE A 281 -5.78 -15.25 -11.07
N VAL A 282 -5.96 -15.57 -9.79
CA VAL A 282 -5.20 -16.63 -9.10
C VAL A 282 -6.00 -17.91 -8.87
N SER A 283 -7.11 -18.10 -9.61
CA SER A 283 -8.01 -19.24 -9.44
C SER A 283 -7.33 -20.61 -9.62
N ASP A 284 -6.29 -20.67 -10.45
CA ASP A 284 -5.52 -21.89 -10.71
C ASP A 284 -4.40 -22.16 -9.68
N PHE A 285 -4.21 -21.25 -8.73
CA PHE A 285 -3.21 -21.40 -7.67
C PHE A 285 -3.79 -22.27 -6.54
N THR A 286 -2.93 -22.96 -5.83
CA THR A 286 -3.35 -23.74 -4.66
C THR A 286 -3.94 -22.85 -3.57
N ASP A 287 -4.82 -23.40 -2.73
CA ASP A 287 -5.42 -22.68 -1.59
C ASP A 287 -4.35 -22.05 -0.68
N GLY A 288 -3.23 -22.76 -0.47
CA GLY A 288 -2.12 -22.25 0.33
C GLY A 288 -1.40 -21.05 -0.30
N GLU A 289 -1.25 -21.03 -1.63
CA GLU A 289 -0.68 -19.90 -2.36
C GLU A 289 -1.63 -18.71 -2.36
N GLN A 290 -2.91 -18.95 -2.57
CA GLN A 290 -3.93 -17.91 -2.46
C GLN A 290 -3.97 -17.33 -1.06
N ASP A 291 -3.95 -18.14 0.01
CA ASP A 291 -3.94 -17.66 1.40
C ASP A 291 -2.71 -16.81 1.69
N LYS A 292 -1.54 -17.14 1.14
CA LYS A 292 -0.35 -16.29 1.24
C LYS A 292 -0.60 -14.90 0.64
N LEU A 293 -1.16 -14.82 -0.56
CA LEU A 293 -1.39 -13.55 -1.27
C LEU A 293 -2.46 -12.68 -0.61
N PHE A 294 -3.54 -13.30 -0.14
CA PHE A 294 -4.66 -12.59 0.47
C PHE A 294 -4.45 -12.28 1.96
N ARG A 295 -3.49 -12.92 2.63
CA ARG A 295 -3.39 -12.84 4.09
C ARG A 295 -1.97 -13.00 4.63
N LEU A 296 -1.37 -14.19 4.52
CA LEU A 296 -0.20 -14.59 5.30
C LEU A 296 1.04 -13.73 5.02
N ASN A 297 1.22 -13.27 3.78
CA ASN A 297 2.36 -12.43 3.43
C ASN A 297 2.28 -11.06 4.10
N ALA A 298 1.08 -10.47 4.20
CA ALA A 298 0.89 -9.23 4.96
C ALA A 298 1.14 -9.44 6.46
N VAL A 299 0.60 -10.54 7.04
CA VAL A 299 0.84 -10.91 8.44
C VAL A 299 2.33 -11.00 8.75
N ARG A 300 3.08 -11.74 7.92
CA ARG A 300 4.52 -11.90 8.08
C ARG A 300 5.28 -10.61 7.84
N THR A 301 5.00 -9.91 6.73
CA THR A 301 5.73 -8.70 6.33
C THR A 301 5.61 -7.59 7.37
N TYR A 302 4.46 -7.44 8.01
CA TYR A 302 4.22 -6.40 9.01
C TYR A 302 4.26 -6.91 10.44
N ASP A 303 4.65 -8.18 10.67
CA ASP A 303 4.74 -8.77 12.02
C ASP A 303 3.47 -8.45 12.84
N MET A 304 2.32 -8.89 12.32
CA MET A 304 1.02 -8.49 12.85
C MET A 304 0.61 -9.27 14.10
N GLY A 305 1.31 -10.36 14.45
CA GLY A 305 0.95 -11.22 15.58
C GLY A 305 -0.40 -11.93 15.40
N LEU A 306 -0.85 -12.11 14.15
CA LEU A 306 -2.06 -12.86 13.80
C LEU A 306 -1.69 -14.29 13.39
N ALA A 307 -2.51 -15.25 13.81
CA ALA A 307 -2.32 -16.67 13.49
C ALA A 307 -2.91 -17.03 12.12
#